data_59e3804aa5a3981adfe904bf624e83d8
#
_entry.id   59e3804aa5a3981adfe904bf624e83d8
#
_cell.length_a   1.000
_cell.length_b   1.000
_cell.length_c   1.000
_cell.angle_alpha   90.00
_cell.angle_beta   90.00
_cell.angle_gamma   90.00
#
_symmetry.space_group_name_H-M   'P 1'
#
loop_
_entity.id
_entity.type
_entity.pdbx_description
1 polymer ?
#
loop_
_entity_poly.entity_id
_entity_poly.type
_entity_poly.pdbx_seq_one_letter_code
_entity_poly.pdbx_strand_id
1 'polypeptide(L)'
;GAATGTAVMATAHGPGVAIAVCSFVIIGLGVGAAGPSLLALLAKRVDPGRRAAAATIVWIMMIAGFAITAGAAGHFLDPFSPERLVAVTGTVSAAAFLLTLLALWGVEGAAQQAPAAEPAMDAASPHGPARPRFGQALREVWEEADARRFTIFVFVSMLAYSTQDLILEPYAGTVFGVTPGESTQLAGVQ
;
A
#
# COMPACT_ATOMS: atom_id res chain seq x y z
N GLY A 1 -11.18 0.31 10.79
CA GLY A 1 -12.08 0.72 9.70
C GLY A 1 -12.65 -0.47 8.93
N ALA A 2 -11.88 -1.12 8.03
CA ALA A 2 -12.39 -2.23 7.20
C ALA A 2 -12.90 -3.40 8.07
N ALA A 3 -12.11 -3.88 9.01
CA ALA A 3 -12.50 -4.97 9.92
C ALA A 3 -13.69 -4.60 10.83
N THR A 4 -13.80 -3.34 11.26
CA THR A 4 -14.98 -2.85 11.99
C THR A 4 -16.21 -2.78 11.09
N GLY A 5 -16.05 -2.39 9.82
CA GLY A 5 -17.14 -2.39 8.84
C GLY A 5 -17.72 -3.78 8.62
N THR A 6 -16.85 -4.79 8.44
CA THR A 6 -17.29 -6.19 8.29
C THR A 6 -17.95 -6.74 9.55
N ALA A 7 -17.44 -6.39 10.73
CA ALA A 7 -18.08 -6.77 11.99
C ALA A 7 -19.50 -6.14 12.17
N VAL A 8 -19.65 -4.87 11.77
CA VAL A 8 -20.96 -4.16 11.81
C VAL A 8 -21.94 -4.71 10.77
N MET A 9 -21.47 -5.27 9.64
CA MET A 9 -22.35 -5.94 8.68
C MET A 9 -23.17 -7.08 9.28
N ALA A 10 -22.65 -7.73 10.31
CA ALA A 10 -23.36 -8.80 11.00
C ALA A 10 -24.64 -8.29 11.74
N THR A 11 -24.65 -7.03 12.14
CA THR A 11 -25.75 -6.42 12.89
C THR A 11 -26.55 -5.39 12.08
N ALA A 12 -25.90 -4.69 11.14
CA ALA A 12 -26.53 -3.64 10.33
C ALA A 12 -25.87 -3.59 8.93
N HIS A 13 -26.48 -4.24 7.93
CA HIS A 13 -25.90 -4.39 6.60
C HIS A 13 -25.57 -3.05 5.91
N GLY A 14 -26.49 -2.10 5.87
CA GLY A 14 -26.30 -0.82 5.17
C GLY A 14 -25.13 0.01 5.71
N PRO A 15 -25.12 0.37 7.00
CA PRO A 15 -24.02 1.11 7.60
C PRO A 15 -22.69 0.35 7.57
N GLY A 16 -22.70 -0.97 7.76
CA GLY A 16 -21.51 -1.81 7.70
C GLY A 16 -20.83 -1.77 6.33
N VAL A 17 -21.60 -1.90 5.26
CA VAL A 17 -21.09 -1.81 3.88
C VAL A 17 -20.49 -0.43 3.62
N ALA A 18 -21.17 0.65 4.01
CA ALA A 18 -20.66 2.00 3.82
C ALA A 18 -19.31 2.24 4.52
N ILE A 19 -19.20 1.79 5.79
CA ILE A 19 -17.94 1.88 6.56
C ILE A 19 -16.84 1.06 5.89
N ALA A 20 -17.14 -0.16 5.43
CA ALA A 20 -16.17 -1.00 4.76
C ALA A 20 -15.67 -0.36 3.46
N VAL A 21 -16.57 0.10 2.59
CA VAL A 21 -16.22 0.76 1.32
C VAL A 21 -15.34 2.00 1.57
N CYS A 22 -15.75 2.90 2.45
CA CYS A 22 -14.95 4.08 2.79
C CYS A 22 -13.56 3.69 3.32
N SER A 23 -13.48 2.66 4.16
CA SER A 23 -12.21 2.19 4.73
C SER A 23 -11.30 1.60 3.65
N PHE A 24 -11.83 0.80 2.72
CA PHE A 24 -11.05 0.26 1.60
C PHE A 24 -10.56 1.35 0.66
N VAL A 25 -11.36 2.38 0.39
CA VAL A 25 -10.92 3.54 -0.40
C VAL A 25 -9.75 4.26 0.29
N ILE A 26 -9.84 4.48 1.61
CA ILE A 26 -8.76 5.12 2.37
C ILE A 26 -7.48 4.25 2.35
N ILE A 27 -7.61 2.93 2.50
CA ILE A 27 -6.48 2.00 2.39
C ILE A 27 -5.85 2.09 1.00
N GLY A 28 -6.66 2.06 -0.06
CA GLY A 28 -6.19 2.16 -1.43
C GLY A 28 -5.43 3.47 -1.70
N LEU A 29 -5.94 4.59 -1.22
CA LEU A 29 -5.26 5.89 -1.31
C LEU A 29 -3.93 5.89 -0.52
N GLY A 30 -3.91 5.28 0.67
CA GLY A 30 -2.69 5.15 1.48
C GLY A 30 -1.61 4.33 0.78
N VAL A 31 -1.97 3.16 0.24
CA VAL A 31 -1.05 2.29 -0.52
C VAL A 31 -0.57 3.01 -1.78
N GLY A 32 -1.48 3.67 -2.52
CA GLY A 32 -1.15 4.44 -3.71
C GLY A 32 -0.20 5.61 -3.45
N ALA A 33 -0.23 6.21 -2.28
CA ALA A 33 0.70 7.27 -1.87
C ALA A 33 2.04 6.71 -1.36
N ALA A 34 2.04 5.58 -0.65
CA ALA A 34 3.22 5.01 -0.02
C ALA A 34 4.28 4.55 -1.04
N GLY A 35 3.86 3.90 -2.13
CA GLY A 35 4.76 3.38 -3.16
C GLY A 35 5.62 4.46 -3.81
N PRO A 36 5.03 5.49 -4.45
CA PRO A 36 5.79 6.60 -5.03
C PRO A 36 6.64 7.37 -4.03
N SER A 37 6.15 7.54 -2.78
CA SER A 37 6.91 8.22 -1.71
C SER A 37 8.18 7.44 -1.34
N LEU A 38 8.08 6.11 -1.24
CA LEU A 38 9.23 5.24 -0.98
C LEU A 38 10.24 5.30 -2.12
N LEU A 39 9.79 5.24 -3.38
CA LEU A 39 10.66 5.34 -4.55
C LEU A 39 11.35 6.71 -4.63
N ALA A 40 10.63 7.78 -4.32
CA ALA A 40 11.21 9.13 -4.26
C ALA A 40 12.26 9.25 -3.15
N LEU A 41 12.03 8.65 -1.98
CA LEU A 41 12.99 8.61 -0.89
C LEU A 41 14.25 7.82 -1.30
N LEU A 42 14.07 6.68 -1.94
CA LEU A 42 15.16 5.85 -2.45
C LEU A 42 16.01 6.63 -3.47
N ALA A 43 15.37 7.32 -4.41
CA ALA A 43 16.05 8.13 -5.42
C ALA A 43 16.85 9.28 -4.81
N LYS A 44 16.40 9.87 -3.70
CA LYS A 44 17.07 10.99 -3.03
C LYS A 44 18.20 10.56 -2.09
N ARG A 45 18.09 9.36 -1.49
CA ARG A 45 18.98 8.94 -0.40
C ARG A 45 20.01 7.91 -0.82
N VAL A 46 19.84 7.25 -1.95
CA VAL A 46 20.73 6.19 -2.42
C VAL A 46 21.50 6.65 -3.65
N ASP A 47 22.81 6.42 -3.62
CA ASP A 47 23.69 6.71 -4.75
C ASP A 47 23.17 6.03 -6.03
N PRO A 48 23.28 6.68 -7.21
CA PRO A 48 22.78 6.14 -8.47
C PRO A 48 23.26 4.71 -8.78
N GLY A 49 24.52 4.40 -8.48
CA GLY A 49 25.10 3.06 -8.70
C GLY A 49 24.57 1.97 -7.80
N ARG A 50 23.89 2.33 -6.68
CA ARG A 50 23.35 1.37 -5.69
C ARG A 50 21.82 1.30 -5.68
N ARG A 51 21.13 2.12 -6.48
CA ARG A 51 19.67 2.19 -6.49
C ARG A 51 19.02 0.86 -6.84
N ALA A 52 19.57 0.13 -7.80
CA ALA A 52 19.06 -1.20 -8.17
C ALA A 52 19.13 -2.18 -7.00
N ALA A 53 20.27 -2.26 -6.33
CA ALA A 53 20.43 -3.14 -5.16
C ALA A 53 19.51 -2.75 -4.02
N ALA A 54 19.35 -1.46 -3.74
CA ALA A 54 18.45 -0.96 -2.71
C ALA A 54 16.98 -1.28 -3.05
N ALA A 55 16.57 -1.12 -4.31
CA ALA A 55 15.23 -1.50 -4.75
C ALA A 55 14.98 -3.01 -4.58
N THR A 56 15.96 -3.85 -4.89
CA THR A 56 15.86 -5.30 -4.69
C THR A 56 15.69 -5.64 -3.21
N ILE A 57 16.44 -5.01 -2.32
CA ILE A 57 16.33 -5.23 -0.87
C ILE A 57 14.92 -4.84 -0.38
N VAL A 58 14.43 -3.67 -0.79
CA VAL A 58 13.07 -3.21 -0.44
C VAL A 58 12.02 -4.21 -0.92
N TRP A 59 12.17 -4.75 -2.13
CA TRP A 59 11.26 -5.73 -2.69
C TRP A 59 11.26 -7.05 -1.90
N ILE A 60 12.44 -7.57 -1.56
CA ILE A 60 12.58 -8.76 -0.72
C ILE A 60 11.97 -8.53 0.67
N MET A 61 12.23 -7.37 1.29
CA MET A 61 11.63 -7.02 2.58
C MET A 61 10.09 -6.95 2.50
N MET A 62 9.56 -6.44 1.41
CA MET A 62 8.11 -6.38 1.18
C MET A 62 7.50 -7.79 1.11
N ILE A 63 8.08 -8.69 0.30
CA ILE A 63 7.60 -10.08 0.19
C ILE A 63 7.71 -10.80 1.54
N ALA A 64 8.85 -10.68 2.21
CA ALA A 64 9.04 -11.28 3.55
C ALA A 64 8.03 -10.71 4.57
N GLY A 65 7.76 -9.42 4.52
CA GLY A 65 6.76 -8.76 5.35
C GLY A 65 5.35 -9.31 5.12
N PHE A 66 4.96 -9.52 3.87
CA PHE A 66 3.69 -10.16 3.53
C PHE A 66 3.60 -11.58 4.08
N ALA A 67 4.60 -12.42 3.83
CA ALA A 67 4.60 -13.80 4.29
C ALA A 67 4.52 -13.91 5.81
N ILE A 68 5.33 -13.14 6.53
CA ILE A 68 5.34 -13.13 8.00
C ILE A 68 4.01 -12.62 8.55
N THR A 69 3.49 -11.52 8.00
CA THR A 69 2.24 -10.91 8.48
C THR A 69 1.05 -11.81 8.20
N ALA A 70 0.95 -12.39 7.01
CA ALA A 70 -0.13 -13.30 6.64
C ALA A 70 -0.09 -14.59 7.47
N GLY A 71 1.10 -15.19 7.66
CA GLY A 71 1.26 -16.36 8.49
C GLY A 71 0.87 -16.11 9.95
N ALA A 72 1.36 -15.02 10.54
CA ALA A 72 1.03 -14.65 11.91
C ALA A 72 -0.46 -14.30 12.07
N ALA A 73 -0.99 -13.45 11.19
CA ALA A 73 -2.40 -13.04 11.23
C ALA A 73 -3.34 -14.24 11.06
N GLY A 74 -3.04 -15.14 10.11
CA GLY A 74 -3.83 -16.34 9.89
C GLY A 74 -3.84 -17.27 11.12
N HIS A 75 -2.68 -17.46 11.77
CA HIS A 75 -2.60 -18.26 12.98
C HIS A 75 -3.42 -17.66 14.15
N PHE A 76 -3.38 -16.35 14.33
CA PHE A 76 -4.15 -15.69 15.39
C PHE A 76 -5.65 -15.55 15.07
N LEU A 77 -6.03 -15.74 13.80
CA LEU A 77 -7.42 -15.65 13.38
C LEU A 77 -8.22 -16.93 13.66
N ASP A 78 -7.58 -18.06 13.88
CA ASP A 78 -8.23 -19.31 14.25
C ASP A 78 -8.39 -19.49 15.77
N PRO A 79 -9.59 -19.93 16.25
CA PRO A 79 -10.86 -20.02 15.53
C PRO A 79 -11.44 -18.65 15.19
N PHE A 80 -12.03 -18.53 14.01
CA PHE A 80 -12.55 -17.26 13.50
C PHE A 80 -13.66 -16.68 14.37
N SER A 81 -13.52 -15.38 14.72
CA SER A 81 -14.61 -14.56 15.25
C SER A 81 -14.48 -13.11 14.76
N PRO A 82 -15.60 -12.37 14.61
CA PRO A 82 -15.57 -10.97 14.20
C PRO A 82 -14.74 -10.10 15.16
N GLU A 83 -14.78 -10.40 16.45
CA GLU A 83 -14.00 -9.68 17.47
C GLU A 83 -12.49 -9.94 17.32
N ARG A 84 -12.11 -11.18 17.05
CA ARG A 84 -10.71 -11.54 16.76
C ARG A 84 -10.21 -10.86 15.49
N LEU A 85 -11.02 -10.83 14.44
CA LEU A 85 -10.67 -10.12 13.21
C LEU A 85 -10.33 -8.65 13.49
N VAL A 86 -11.15 -7.96 14.27
CA VAL A 86 -10.91 -6.56 14.65
C VAL A 86 -9.66 -6.44 15.52
N ALA A 87 -9.47 -7.32 16.48
CA ALA A 87 -8.32 -7.30 17.39
C ALA A 87 -7.01 -7.58 16.65
N VAL A 88 -6.95 -8.63 15.82
CA VAL A 88 -5.75 -8.99 15.04
C VAL A 88 -5.40 -7.88 14.04
N THR A 89 -6.39 -7.43 13.26
CA THR A 89 -6.17 -6.34 12.28
C THR A 89 -5.76 -5.04 12.98
N GLY A 90 -6.37 -4.73 14.12
CA GLY A 90 -6.03 -3.55 14.92
C GLY A 90 -4.61 -3.60 15.46
N THR A 91 -4.20 -4.73 16.03
CA THR A 91 -2.83 -4.92 16.57
C THR A 91 -1.78 -4.86 15.47
N VAL A 92 -1.98 -5.54 14.35
CA VAL A 92 -1.06 -5.51 13.21
C VAL A 92 -0.94 -4.09 12.66
N SER A 93 -2.06 -3.39 12.49
CA SER A 93 -2.05 -2.00 12.00
C SER A 93 -1.35 -1.05 12.97
N ALA A 94 -1.59 -1.19 14.27
CA ALA A 94 -0.91 -0.39 15.30
C ALA A 94 0.60 -0.67 15.34
N ALA A 95 1.00 -1.93 15.28
CA ALA A 95 2.40 -2.33 15.24
C ALA A 95 3.10 -1.77 13.98
N ALA A 96 2.49 -1.91 12.80
CA ALA A 96 3.01 -1.36 11.56
C ALA A 96 3.13 0.17 11.61
N PHE A 97 2.14 0.86 12.18
CA PHE A 97 2.17 2.32 12.35
C PHE A 97 3.31 2.75 13.30
N LEU A 98 3.47 2.10 14.44
CA LEU A 98 4.54 2.39 15.39
C LEU A 98 5.92 2.13 14.79
N LEU A 99 6.09 1.00 14.09
CA LEU A 99 7.34 0.69 13.38
C LEU A 99 7.66 1.74 12.31
N THR A 100 6.66 2.21 11.58
CA THR A 100 6.83 3.27 10.58
C THR A 100 7.25 4.58 11.24
N LEU A 101 6.62 4.97 12.35
CA LEU A 101 7.01 6.16 13.10
C LEU A 101 8.44 6.08 13.62
N LEU A 102 8.82 4.91 14.17
CA LEU A 102 10.19 4.68 14.64
C LEU A 102 11.21 4.72 13.50
N ALA A 103 10.88 4.10 12.37
CA ALA A 103 11.74 4.08 11.19
C ALA A 103 11.92 5.47 10.55
N LEU A 104 10.88 6.31 10.57
CA LEU A 104 10.94 7.67 10.07
C LEU A 104 11.58 8.65 11.05
N TRP A 105 11.67 8.27 12.31
CA TRP A 105 12.27 9.12 13.34
C TRP A 105 13.74 9.41 13.03
N GLY A 106 14.06 10.66 12.78
CA GLY A 106 15.43 11.10 12.42
C GLY A 106 15.76 11.05 10.94
N VAL A 107 14.93 10.45 10.08
CA VAL A 107 15.17 10.45 8.63
C VAL A 107 15.05 11.85 8.05
N GLU A 108 14.13 12.68 8.56
CA GLU A 108 13.95 14.07 8.12
C GLU A 108 15.08 14.99 8.62
N GLY A 109 15.55 14.81 9.84
CA GLY A 109 16.64 15.63 10.42
C GLY A 109 17.98 15.48 9.66
N ALA A 110 18.27 14.29 9.16
CA ALA A 110 19.46 14.04 8.34
C ALA A 110 19.32 14.53 6.88
N ALA A 111 18.07 14.85 6.44
CA ALA A 111 17.83 15.38 5.10
C ALA A 111 18.27 16.83 4.93
N GLN A 112 18.29 17.59 6.00
CA GLN A 112 18.75 19.00 5.98
C GLN A 112 20.27 19.17 5.97
N GLN A 113 21.03 18.10 6.27
CA GLN A 113 22.49 18.13 6.32
C GLN A 113 23.17 17.46 5.12
N ALA A 114 22.44 16.77 4.26
CA ALA A 114 23.01 16.36 2.98
C ALA A 114 23.17 17.62 2.11
N PRO A 115 24.38 17.92 1.57
CA PRO A 115 24.51 18.94 0.55
C PRO A 115 23.46 18.61 -0.51
N ALA A 116 22.62 19.59 -0.83
CA ALA A 116 21.69 19.43 -1.93
C ALA A 116 22.49 18.86 -3.10
N ALA A 117 22.26 17.59 -3.44
CA ALA A 117 22.73 17.07 -4.71
C ALA A 117 22.21 18.10 -5.71
N GLU A 118 23.13 18.81 -6.36
CA GLU A 118 22.81 19.88 -7.28
C GLU A 118 21.66 19.41 -8.16
N PRO A 119 20.52 20.13 -8.16
CA PRO A 119 19.53 19.88 -9.18
C PRO A 119 20.31 20.08 -10.47
N ALA A 120 20.31 19.08 -11.33
CA ALA A 120 20.90 19.18 -12.65
C ALA A 120 20.58 20.58 -13.18
N MET A 121 21.66 21.34 -13.35
CA MET A 121 21.82 22.67 -13.92
C MET A 121 20.50 23.32 -14.39
N ASP A 122 20.29 24.53 -13.89
CA ASP A 122 19.30 25.55 -14.28
C ASP A 122 18.12 25.85 -13.35
N ALA A 123 18.30 25.76 -12.04
CA ALA A 123 17.26 26.31 -11.12
C ALA A 123 17.69 27.58 -10.37
N ALA A 124 18.66 28.32 -10.88
CA ALA A 124 19.10 29.62 -10.34
C ALA A 124 18.64 30.81 -11.20
N SER A 125 17.51 30.67 -11.90
CA SER A 125 16.82 31.82 -12.49
C SER A 125 15.67 32.21 -11.57
N PRO A 126 15.55 33.49 -11.16
CA PRO A 126 14.42 33.98 -10.41
C PRO A 126 13.06 33.85 -11.14
N HIS A 127 13.09 33.34 -12.37
CA HIS A 127 11.95 33.12 -13.27
C HIS A 127 11.80 31.64 -13.66
N GLY A 128 12.31 30.69 -12.87
CA GLY A 128 12.04 29.27 -13.09
C GLY A 128 10.53 29.03 -13.12
N PRO A 129 9.99 28.17 -14.03
CA PRO A 129 8.58 27.91 -14.13
C PRO A 129 8.07 27.43 -12.77
N ALA A 130 7.04 28.14 -12.24
CA ALA A 130 6.40 27.77 -10.98
C ALA A 130 6.03 26.28 -11.04
N ARG A 131 6.40 25.51 -10.00
CA ARG A 131 6.06 24.09 -9.94
C ARG A 131 4.56 23.93 -10.23
N PRO A 132 4.20 23.15 -11.24
CA PRO A 132 2.79 23.02 -11.61
C PRO A 132 1.99 22.52 -10.41
N ARG A 133 0.84 23.11 -10.17
CA ARG A 133 -0.07 22.60 -9.13
C ARG A 133 -0.45 21.17 -9.50
N PHE A 134 -0.60 20.30 -8.50
CA PHE A 134 -0.91 18.89 -8.70
C PHE A 134 -2.02 18.65 -9.76
N GLY A 135 -3.08 19.46 -9.74
CA GLY A 135 -4.16 19.37 -10.71
C GLY A 135 -3.74 19.73 -12.13
N GLN A 136 -2.77 20.63 -12.31
CA GLN A 136 -2.23 20.98 -13.64
C GLN A 136 -1.35 19.85 -14.17
N ALA A 137 -0.46 19.31 -13.32
CA ALA A 137 0.36 18.17 -13.70
C ALA A 137 -0.48 16.92 -14.04
N LEU A 138 -1.54 16.67 -13.27
CA LEU A 138 -2.47 15.58 -13.56
C LEU A 138 -3.19 15.78 -14.90
N ARG A 139 -3.59 17.01 -15.20
CA ARG A 139 -4.24 17.35 -16.44
C ARG A 139 -3.29 17.19 -17.64
N GLU A 140 -2.05 17.67 -17.53
CA GLU A 140 -1.02 17.50 -18.55
C GLU A 140 -0.80 16.03 -18.89
N VAL A 141 -0.63 15.17 -17.86
CA VAL A 141 -0.49 13.71 -18.03
C VAL A 141 -1.73 13.10 -18.68
N TRP A 142 -2.94 13.60 -18.33
CA TRP A 142 -4.18 13.05 -18.90
C TRP A 142 -4.44 13.51 -20.33
N GLU A 143 -3.94 14.67 -20.73
CA GLU A 143 -4.01 15.20 -22.10
C GLU A 143 -3.06 14.44 -23.03
N GLU A 144 -1.96 13.89 -22.51
CA GLU A 144 -1.04 13.04 -23.27
C GLU A 144 -1.66 11.67 -23.56
N ALA A 145 -1.87 11.39 -24.87
CA ALA A 145 -2.61 10.22 -25.30
C ALA A 145 -1.97 8.90 -24.87
N ASP A 146 -0.65 8.80 -24.90
CA ASP A 146 0.09 7.57 -24.56
C ASP A 146 0.11 7.34 -23.04
N ALA A 147 0.32 8.39 -22.24
CA ALA A 147 0.23 8.32 -20.79
C ALA A 147 -1.18 7.91 -20.32
N ARG A 148 -2.22 8.47 -20.92
CA ARG A 148 -3.61 8.11 -20.63
C ARG A 148 -3.91 6.66 -20.99
N ARG A 149 -3.51 6.18 -22.17
CA ARG A 149 -3.70 4.79 -22.60
C ARG A 149 -2.99 3.82 -21.66
N PHE A 150 -1.75 4.13 -21.30
CA PHE A 150 -0.98 3.33 -20.36
C PHE A 150 -1.63 3.30 -18.97
N THR A 151 -2.09 4.43 -18.47
CA THR A 151 -2.80 4.51 -17.17
C THR A 151 -4.06 3.66 -17.17
N ILE A 152 -4.87 3.73 -18.23
CA ILE A 152 -6.08 2.90 -18.38
C ILE A 152 -5.71 1.41 -18.45
N PHE A 153 -4.68 1.06 -19.23
CA PHE A 153 -4.20 -0.31 -19.34
C PHE A 153 -3.77 -0.87 -17.97
N VAL A 154 -2.95 -0.13 -17.23
CA VAL A 154 -2.51 -0.53 -15.89
C VAL A 154 -3.70 -0.68 -14.94
N PHE A 155 -4.63 0.28 -14.96
CA PHE A 155 -5.83 0.21 -14.12
C PHE A 155 -6.67 -1.03 -14.40
N VAL A 156 -6.97 -1.30 -15.67
CA VAL A 156 -7.79 -2.47 -16.07
C VAL A 156 -7.06 -3.78 -15.74
N SER A 157 -5.75 -3.85 -16.00
CA SER A 157 -4.93 -5.03 -15.67
C SER A 157 -4.92 -5.31 -14.17
N MET A 158 -4.72 -4.27 -13.35
CA MET A 158 -4.73 -4.41 -11.89
C MET A 158 -6.11 -4.74 -11.36
N LEU A 159 -7.17 -4.20 -11.96
CA LEU A 159 -8.55 -4.55 -11.61
C LEU A 159 -8.84 -6.02 -11.90
N ALA A 160 -8.41 -6.53 -13.06
CA ALA A 160 -8.57 -7.92 -13.43
C ALA A 160 -7.81 -8.86 -12.47
N TYR A 161 -6.57 -8.52 -12.15
CA TYR A 161 -5.76 -9.26 -11.18
C TYR A 161 -6.41 -9.29 -9.79
N SER A 162 -6.81 -8.14 -9.27
CA SER A 162 -7.46 -8.04 -7.95
C SER A 162 -8.81 -8.78 -7.90
N THR A 163 -9.53 -8.86 -9.02
CA THR A 163 -10.79 -9.63 -9.10
C THR A 163 -10.53 -11.13 -8.93
N GLN A 164 -9.42 -11.64 -9.46
CA GLN A 164 -9.04 -13.03 -9.27
C GLN A 164 -8.80 -13.35 -7.79
N ASP A 165 -8.05 -12.50 -7.09
CA ASP A 165 -7.77 -12.70 -5.66
C ASP A 165 -9.05 -12.66 -4.81
N LEU A 166 -9.97 -11.76 -5.13
CA LEU A 166 -11.27 -11.65 -4.44
C LEU A 166 -12.16 -12.89 -4.61
N ILE A 167 -12.03 -13.63 -5.70
CA ILE A 167 -12.82 -14.85 -5.97
C ILE A 167 -12.17 -16.07 -5.33
N LEU A 168 -10.85 -16.14 -5.28
CA LEU A 168 -10.12 -17.31 -4.79
C LEU A 168 -10.44 -17.65 -3.35
N GLU A 169 -10.53 -16.65 -2.48
CA GLU A 169 -10.74 -16.84 -1.06
C GLU A 169 -12.14 -17.40 -0.72
N PRO A 170 -13.26 -16.83 -1.20
CA PRO A 170 -14.59 -17.41 -1.04
C PRO A 170 -14.73 -18.78 -1.71
N TYR A 171 -14.09 -18.98 -2.85
CA TYR A 171 -14.09 -20.27 -3.54
C TYR A 171 -13.38 -21.36 -2.71
N ALA A 172 -12.21 -21.06 -2.15
CA ALA A 172 -11.49 -21.96 -1.27
C ALA A 172 -12.30 -22.34 -0.05
N GLY A 173 -12.98 -21.37 0.59
CA GLY A 173 -13.88 -21.61 1.72
C GLY A 173 -15.09 -22.49 1.38
N THR A 174 -15.73 -22.24 0.23
CA THR A 174 -16.96 -22.96 -0.15
C THR A 174 -16.72 -24.36 -0.71
N VAL A 175 -15.64 -24.55 -1.47
CA VAL A 175 -15.33 -25.82 -2.16
C VAL A 175 -14.48 -26.74 -1.31
N PHE A 176 -13.47 -26.19 -0.63
CA PHE A 176 -12.50 -26.98 0.14
C PHE A 176 -12.71 -26.89 1.65
N GLY A 177 -13.66 -26.09 2.12
CA GLY A 177 -13.94 -25.91 3.56
C GLY A 177 -12.79 -25.27 4.34
N VAL A 178 -11.92 -24.52 3.66
CA VAL A 178 -10.76 -23.83 4.26
C VAL A 178 -11.25 -22.71 5.18
N THR A 179 -10.71 -22.62 6.38
CA THR A 179 -11.04 -21.55 7.32
C THR A 179 -10.42 -20.22 6.87
N PRO A 180 -10.96 -19.05 7.28
CA PRO A 180 -10.37 -17.75 6.99
C PRO A 180 -8.93 -17.61 7.48
N GLY A 181 -8.56 -18.28 8.58
CA GLY A 181 -7.20 -18.32 9.08
C GLY A 181 -6.26 -19.11 8.16
N GLU A 182 -6.70 -20.28 7.70
CA GLU A 182 -5.94 -21.10 6.76
C GLU A 182 -5.78 -20.42 5.39
N SER A 183 -6.84 -19.78 4.86
CA SER A 183 -6.74 -19.05 3.59
C SER A 183 -5.79 -17.86 3.69
N THR A 184 -5.76 -17.16 4.82
CA THR A 184 -4.82 -16.08 5.07
C THR A 184 -3.36 -16.58 5.14
N GLN A 185 -3.13 -17.75 5.75
CA GLN A 185 -1.79 -18.36 5.76
C GLN A 185 -1.34 -18.78 4.37
N LEU A 186 -2.23 -19.37 3.57
CA LEU A 186 -1.94 -19.75 2.18
C LEU A 186 -1.60 -18.54 1.31
N ALA A 187 -2.29 -17.43 1.48
CA ALA A 187 -1.98 -16.18 0.78
C ALA A 187 -0.57 -15.63 1.09
N GLY A 188 -0.02 -15.96 2.26
CA GLY A 188 1.35 -15.58 2.65
C GLY A 188 2.44 -16.41 1.97
N VAL A 189 2.10 -17.53 1.31
CA VAL A 189 3.04 -18.45 0.66
C VAL A 189 3.05 -18.27 -0.87
N GLN A 190 2.06 -17.57 -1.42
CA GLN A 190 1.98 -17.21 -2.84
C GLN A 190 2.86 -16.01 -3.18
#